data_ae004e36341c9b9ed5a52e5269ac28a1
#
_entry.id   ae004e36341c9b9ed5a52e5269ac28a1
#
_cell.length_a   1.000
_cell.length_b   1.000
_cell.length_c   1.000
_cell.angle_alpha   90.00
_cell.angle_beta   90.00
_cell.angle_gamma   90.00
#
_symmetry.space_group_name_H-M   'P 1'
#
loop_
_entity.id
_entity.type
_entity.pdbx_description
1 polymer ?
#
loop_
_entity_poly.entity_id
_entity_poly.type
_entity_poly.pdbx_seq_one_letter_code
_entity_poly.pdbx_strand_id
1 'polypeptide(L)'
;MKKINLAISGCLGRMGQQLIKSSRSNKNFKLVALTENKTFNKKIAGIKLNLNTNEAFKNTDVIIDFTVPNCTFDILKIASKLKKRVVIGTTGFNQKEENIIKNYSKKIPILKAGNMSLGVNLLMYLTEIASKSLHDEYLSKVYEVHHKHKKDYPSGTALMLGKGIADGKKKNLYNLMGKKFLNKKTFPYGKKINFNSI
;
A
#
# COMPACT_ATOMS: atom_id res chain seq x y z
N MET A 1 -6.63 -28.89 -4.44
CA MET A 1 -7.09 -27.72 -3.61
C MET A 1 -8.04 -26.85 -4.43
N LYS A 2 -9.09 -26.30 -3.83
CA LYS A 2 -9.99 -25.35 -4.48
C LYS A 2 -9.24 -24.04 -4.77
N LYS A 3 -9.30 -23.54 -6.01
CA LYS A 3 -8.66 -22.27 -6.38
C LYS A 3 -9.38 -21.10 -5.71
N ILE A 4 -8.63 -20.08 -5.33
CA ILE A 4 -9.17 -18.82 -4.80
C ILE A 4 -9.61 -17.94 -5.98
N ASN A 5 -10.89 -17.54 -6.00
CA ASN A 5 -11.42 -16.62 -7.00
C ASN A 5 -11.02 -15.19 -6.70
N LEU A 6 -10.22 -14.58 -7.58
CA LEU A 6 -9.71 -13.22 -7.43
C LEU A 6 -10.50 -12.22 -8.29
N ALA A 7 -10.76 -11.06 -7.71
CA ALA A 7 -11.04 -9.83 -8.44
C ALA A 7 -9.86 -8.87 -8.31
N ILE A 8 -9.56 -8.12 -9.36
CA ILE A 8 -8.55 -7.05 -9.35
C ILE A 8 -9.22 -5.74 -9.75
N SER A 9 -9.23 -4.77 -8.84
CA SER A 9 -9.69 -3.41 -9.07
C SER A 9 -8.51 -2.48 -9.37
N GLY A 10 -8.69 -1.57 -10.34
CA GLY A 10 -7.60 -0.80 -10.93
C GLY A 10 -6.78 -1.64 -11.91
N CYS A 11 -7.43 -2.53 -12.63
CA CYS A 11 -6.81 -3.55 -13.47
C CYS A 11 -6.04 -2.99 -14.68
N LEU A 12 -6.30 -1.75 -15.10
CA LEU A 12 -5.56 -1.06 -16.18
C LEU A 12 -4.31 -0.35 -15.67
N GLY A 13 -4.19 -0.13 -14.36
CA GLY A 13 -3.01 0.47 -13.73
C GLY A 13 -1.79 -0.43 -13.79
N ARG A 14 -0.60 0.14 -13.54
CA ARG A 14 0.67 -0.59 -13.54
C ARG A 14 0.64 -1.83 -12.63
N MET A 15 0.18 -1.67 -11.38
CA MET A 15 0.08 -2.79 -10.44
C MET A 15 -1.01 -3.79 -10.86
N GLY A 16 -2.16 -3.30 -11.34
CA GLY A 16 -3.23 -4.17 -11.84
C GLY A 16 -2.77 -5.11 -12.94
N GLN A 17 -1.98 -4.61 -13.91
CA GLN A 17 -1.41 -5.42 -15.00
C GLN A 17 -0.43 -6.49 -14.46
N GLN A 18 0.42 -6.15 -13.49
CA GLN A 18 1.33 -7.12 -12.87
C GLN A 18 0.57 -8.19 -12.08
N LEU A 19 -0.47 -7.81 -11.37
CA LEU A 19 -1.33 -8.74 -10.63
C LEU A 19 -2.07 -9.69 -11.56
N ILE A 20 -2.57 -9.21 -12.71
CA ILE A 20 -3.18 -10.06 -13.75
C ILE A 20 -2.16 -11.09 -14.24
N LYS A 21 -0.94 -10.64 -14.58
CA LYS A 21 0.12 -11.54 -15.04
C LYS A 21 0.47 -12.58 -13.98
N SER A 22 0.70 -12.17 -12.74
CA SER A 22 1.07 -13.07 -11.64
C SER A 22 -0.05 -14.06 -11.27
N SER A 23 -1.30 -13.60 -11.24
CA SER A 23 -2.43 -14.47 -10.91
C SER A 23 -2.67 -15.55 -11.96
N ARG A 24 -2.40 -15.27 -13.23
CA ARG A 24 -2.54 -16.26 -14.32
C ARG A 24 -1.46 -17.33 -14.29
N SER A 25 -0.26 -16.99 -13.86
CA SER A 25 0.85 -17.95 -13.73
C SER A 25 0.76 -18.81 -12.46
N ASN A 26 -0.10 -18.45 -11.51
CA ASN A 26 -0.22 -19.16 -10.23
C ASN A 26 -1.47 -20.06 -10.22
N LYS A 27 -1.24 -21.37 -10.14
CA LYS A 27 -2.29 -22.40 -10.17
C LYS A 27 -3.27 -22.34 -8.99
N ASN A 28 -2.94 -21.65 -7.90
CA ASN A 28 -3.78 -21.53 -6.72
C ASN A 28 -4.89 -20.47 -6.89
N PHE A 29 -4.79 -19.62 -7.92
CA PHE A 29 -5.75 -18.55 -8.17
C PHE A 29 -6.55 -18.77 -9.45
N LYS A 30 -7.77 -18.26 -9.43
CA LYS A 30 -8.63 -18.11 -10.61
C LYS A 30 -9.06 -16.65 -10.70
N LEU A 31 -8.60 -15.95 -11.72
CA LEU A 31 -9.04 -14.58 -11.98
C LEU A 31 -10.48 -14.63 -12.52
N VAL A 32 -11.42 -13.98 -11.83
CA VAL A 32 -12.86 -14.04 -12.17
C VAL A 32 -13.46 -12.67 -12.43
N ALA A 33 -12.86 -11.57 -11.96
CA ALA A 33 -13.34 -10.22 -12.22
C ALA A 33 -12.18 -9.24 -12.37
N LEU A 34 -12.36 -8.28 -13.28
CA LEU A 34 -11.48 -7.14 -13.49
C LEU A 34 -12.33 -5.88 -13.49
N THR A 35 -11.98 -4.91 -12.65
CA THR A 35 -12.80 -3.71 -12.50
C THR A 35 -11.99 -2.42 -12.62
N GLU A 36 -12.70 -1.38 -13.06
CA GLU A 36 -12.20 -0.01 -13.22
C GLU A 36 -13.25 1.02 -12.77
N ASN A 37 -12.84 2.28 -12.67
CA ASN A 37 -13.74 3.40 -12.33
C ASN A 37 -14.58 3.90 -13.50
N LYS A 38 -14.30 3.44 -14.72
CA LYS A 38 -15.04 3.75 -15.96
C LYS A 38 -15.37 2.46 -16.71
N THR A 39 -16.37 2.52 -17.54
CA THR A 39 -16.71 1.43 -18.45
C THR A 39 -15.74 1.38 -19.63
N PHE A 40 -15.30 0.17 -19.95
CA PHE A 40 -14.46 -0.09 -21.11
C PHE A 40 -15.04 -1.30 -21.87
N ASN A 41 -15.27 -1.14 -23.16
CA ASN A 41 -15.64 -2.28 -24.01
C ASN A 41 -14.38 -3.08 -24.38
N LYS A 42 -13.73 -3.66 -23.35
CA LYS A 42 -12.48 -4.39 -23.48
C LYS A 42 -12.52 -5.68 -22.65
N LYS A 43 -11.85 -6.72 -23.17
CA LYS A 43 -11.56 -7.95 -22.43
C LYS A 43 -10.05 -8.04 -22.19
N ILE A 44 -9.67 -8.45 -20.99
CA ILE A 44 -8.29 -8.78 -20.64
C ILE A 44 -8.29 -10.19 -20.04
N ALA A 45 -7.41 -11.06 -20.53
CA ALA A 45 -7.35 -12.45 -20.13
C ALA A 45 -8.70 -13.21 -20.29
N GLY A 46 -9.49 -12.84 -21.28
CA GLY A 46 -10.83 -13.40 -21.53
C GLY A 46 -11.94 -12.81 -20.65
N ILE A 47 -11.63 -11.94 -19.69
CA ILE A 47 -12.57 -11.34 -18.73
C ILE A 47 -12.97 -9.94 -19.21
N LYS A 48 -14.28 -9.67 -19.30
CA LYS A 48 -14.80 -8.33 -19.58
C LYS A 48 -14.51 -7.40 -18.40
N LEU A 49 -14.06 -6.19 -18.69
CA LEU A 49 -13.89 -5.15 -17.67
C LEU A 49 -15.26 -4.65 -17.22
N ASN A 50 -15.42 -4.48 -15.91
CA ASN A 50 -16.63 -4.01 -15.28
C ASN A 50 -16.35 -2.81 -14.36
N LEU A 51 -17.42 -2.15 -13.92
CA LEU A 51 -17.35 -1.24 -12.77
C LEU A 51 -17.30 -2.03 -11.46
N ASN A 52 -16.92 -1.37 -10.37
CA ASN A 52 -17.03 -1.93 -9.03
C ASN A 52 -18.51 -2.05 -8.63
N THR A 53 -19.08 -3.24 -8.80
CA THR A 53 -20.51 -3.52 -8.54
C THR A 53 -20.67 -4.83 -7.76
N ASN A 54 -21.83 -4.99 -7.13
CA ASN A 54 -22.17 -6.26 -6.47
C ASN A 54 -22.07 -7.44 -7.44
N GLU A 55 -22.54 -7.26 -8.68
CA GLU A 55 -22.52 -8.30 -9.72
C GLU A 55 -21.09 -8.68 -10.08
N ALA A 56 -20.18 -7.71 -10.23
CA ALA A 56 -18.77 -7.98 -10.55
C ALA A 56 -18.07 -8.79 -9.43
N PHE A 57 -18.44 -8.57 -8.16
CA PHE A 57 -17.74 -9.19 -7.04
C PHE A 57 -18.47 -10.40 -6.42
N LYS A 58 -19.69 -10.74 -6.86
CA LYS A 58 -20.47 -11.82 -6.23
C LYS A 58 -19.74 -13.17 -6.21
N ASN A 59 -19.02 -13.51 -7.28
CA ASN A 59 -18.32 -14.79 -7.43
C ASN A 59 -16.84 -14.75 -7.00
N THR A 60 -16.39 -13.69 -6.32
CA THR A 60 -15.03 -13.56 -5.83
C THR A 60 -14.89 -14.09 -4.41
N ASP A 61 -13.70 -14.57 -4.05
CA ASP A 61 -13.31 -14.86 -2.68
C ASP A 61 -12.53 -13.70 -2.08
N VAL A 62 -11.68 -13.06 -2.90
CA VAL A 62 -10.80 -11.94 -2.52
C VAL A 62 -10.81 -10.86 -3.59
N ILE A 63 -10.92 -9.61 -3.16
CA ILE A 63 -10.77 -8.43 -4.01
C ILE A 63 -9.42 -7.80 -3.71
N ILE A 64 -8.59 -7.60 -4.74
CA ILE A 64 -7.31 -6.89 -4.64
C ILE A 64 -7.51 -5.49 -5.21
N ASP A 65 -7.26 -4.48 -4.39
CA ASP A 65 -7.47 -3.08 -4.70
C ASP A 65 -6.15 -2.30 -4.79
N PHE A 66 -5.85 -1.79 -5.99
CA PHE A 66 -4.76 -0.85 -6.27
C PHE A 66 -5.30 0.35 -7.06
N THR A 67 -6.15 1.13 -6.40
CA THR A 67 -6.85 2.26 -7.01
C THR A 67 -6.50 3.58 -6.32
N VAL A 68 -7.52 4.31 -5.89
CA VAL A 68 -7.43 5.57 -5.13
C VAL A 68 -8.38 5.50 -3.93
N PRO A 69 -8.17 6.30 -2.86
CA PRO A 69 -8.94 6.21 -1.61
C PRO A 69 -10.46 6.16 -1.79
N ASN A 70 -11.05 7.05 -2.59
CA ASN A 70 -12.49 7.06 -2.83
C ASN A 70 -13.00 5.73 -3.43
N CYS A 71 -12.26 5.19 -4.40
CA CYS A 71 -12.61 3.90 -5.01
C CYS A 71 -12.51 2.75 -4.01
N THR A 72 -11.51 2.77 -3.13
CA THR A 72 -11.39 1.80 -2.03
C THR A 72 -12.63 1.78 -1.15
N PHE A 73 -13.21 2.93 -0.81
CA PHE A 73 -14.43 2.97 0.02
C PHE A 73 -15.65 2.37 -0.67
N ASP A 74 -15.81 2.58 -1.97
CA ASP A 74 -16.86 1.94 -2.76
C ASP A 74 -16.67 0.42 -2.76
N ILE A 75 -15.44 -0.05 -2.96
CA ILE A 75 -15.10 -1.47 -2.89
C ILE A 75 -15.41 -2.05 -1.51
N LEU A 76 -15.03 -1.37 -0.42
CA LEU A 76 -15.28 -1.82 0.95
C LEU A 76 -16.76 -1.91 1.28
N LYS A 77 -17.57 -0.96 0.81
CA LYS A 77 -19.03 -0.98 0.95
C LYS A 77 -19.62 -2.23 0.31
N ILE A 78 -19.23 -2.54 -0.93
CA ILE A 78 -19.69 -3.71 -1.67
C ILE A 78 -19.17 -5.00 -1.02
N ALA A 79 -17.86 -5.06 -0.73
CA ALA A 79 -17.23 -6.22 -0.11
C ALA A 79 -17.84 -6.56 1.25
N SER A 80 -18.16 -5.55 2.07
CA SER A 80 -18.82 -5.75 3.35
C SER A 80 -20.22 -6.35 3.21
N LYS A 81 -21.01 -5.87 2.23
CA LYS A 81 -22.33 -6.42 1.90
C LYS A 81 -22.26 -7.88 1.45
N LEU A 82 -21.27 -8.20 0.60
CA LEU A 82 -21.07 -9.53 0.03
C LEU A 82 -20.19 -10.45 0.90
N LYS A 83 -19.73 -9.98 2.07
CA LYS A 83 -18.81 -10.72 2.97
C LYS A 83 -17.53 -11.19 2.26
N LYS A 84 -16.95 -10.35 1.40
CA LYS A 84 -15.71 -10.65 0.67
C LYS A 84 -14.48 -10.15 1.42
N ARG A 85 -13.35 -10.82 1.25
CA ARG A 85 -12.05 -10.40 1.76
C ARG A 85 -11.45 -9.33 0.85
N VAL A 86 -10.71 -8.38 1.43
CA VAL A 86 -10.09 -7.30 0.64
C VAL A 86 -8.60 -7.18 0.96
N VAL A 87 -7.79 -7.08 -0.08
CA VAL A 87 -6.37 -6.72 0.01
C VAL A 87 -6.21 -5.31 -0.56
N ILE A 88 -5.83 -4.35 0.29
CA ILE A 88 -5.69 -2.95 -0.07
C ILE A 88 -4.21 -2.61 -0.25
N GLY A 89 -3.81 -2.34 -1.49
CA GLY A 89 -2.51 -1.76 -1.85
C GLY A 89 -2.60 -0.28 -2.20
N THR A 90 -3.81 0.28 -2.21
CA THR A 90 -4.04 1.73 -2.34
C THR A 90 -3.40 2.47 -1.18
N THR A 91 -2.78 3.61 -1.45
CA THR A 91 -2.11 4.48 -0.48
C THR A 91 -2.72 5.89 -0.49
N GLY A 92 -2.26 6.77 0.42
CA GLY A 92 -2.69 8.16 0.46
C GLY A 92 -3.94 8.41 1.30
N PHE A 93 -4.30 7.50 2.19
CA PHE A 93 -5.39 7.70 3.16
C PHE A 93 -4.97 8.67 4.28
N ASN A 94 -5.86 9.59 4.61
CA ASN A 94 -5.73 10.42 5.81
C ASN A 94 -6.24 9.67 7.07
N GLN A 95 -6.05 10.25 8.26
CA GLN A 95 -6.41 9.60 9.53
C GLN A 95 -7.90 9.26 9.65
N LYS A 96 -8.81 10.10 9.10
CA LYS A 96 -10.25 9.81 9.12
C LYS A 96 -10.58 8.61 8.23
N GLU A 97 -9.95 8.55 7.07
CA GLU A 97 -10.08 7.46 6.09
C GLU A 97 -9.52 6.13 6.63
N GLU A 98 -8.40 6.18 7.36
CA GLU A 98 -7.85 5.01 8.08
C GLU A 98 -8.87 4.46 9.11
N ASN A 99 -9.54 5.33 9.83
CA ASN A 99 -10.58 4.93 10.79
C ASN A 99 -11.78 4.27 10.09
N ILE A 100 -12.16 4.74 8.90
CA ILE A 100 -13.20 4.10 8.09
C ILE A 100 -12.78 2.68 7.72
N ILE A 101 -11.56 2.47 7.22
CA ILE A 101 -11.03 1.14 6.88
C ILE A 101 -11.03 0.24 8.12
N LYS A 102 -10.60 0.75 9.28
CA LYS A 102 -10.63 0.05 10.57
C LYS A 102 -12.05 -0.36 10.96
N ASN A 103 -13.07 0.45 10.68
CA ASN A 103 -14.45 0.06 10.94
C ASN A 103 -14.95 -1.05 10.01
N TYR A 104 -14.54 -1.05 8.73
CA TYR A 104 -14.83 -2.17 7.82
C TYR A 104 -14.09 -3.46 8.22
N SER A 105 -12.87 -3.39 8.77
CA SER A 105 -12.13 -4.58 9.19
C SER A 105 -12.78 -5.34 10.34
N LYS A 106 -13.70 -4.71 11.07
CA LYS A 106 -14.57 -5.39 12.06
C LYS A 106 -15.67 -6.25 11.41
N LYS A 107 -15.96 -6.04 10.12
CA LYS A 107 -17.05 -6.71 9.39
C LYS A 107 -16.56 -7.77 8.41
N ILE A 108 -15.39 -7.54 7.82
CA ILE A 108 -14.76 -8.42 6.81
C ILE A 108 -13.24 -8.45 7.01
N PRO A 109 -12.56 -9.55 6.63
CA PRO A 109 -11.10 -9.61 6.65
C PRO A 109 -10.50 -8.60 5.66
N ILE A 110 -9.63 -7.72 6.15
CA ILE A 110 -8.90 -6.73 5.36
C ILE A 110 -7.41 -6.86 5.64
N LEU A 111 -6.61 -7.05 4.60
CA LEU A 111 -5.18 -6.87 4.62
C LEU A 111 -4.84 -5.54 3.94
N LYS A 112 -4.28 -4.60 4.67
CA LYS A 112 -3.80 -3.32 4.11
C LYS A 112 -2.30 -3.19 4.33
N ALA A 113 -1.57 -2.87 3.27
CA ALA A 113 -0.14 -2.61 3.36
C ALA A 113 0.27 -1.50 2.38
N GLY A 114 1.02 -0.52 2.88
CA GLY A 114 1.56 0.58 2.06
C GLY A 114 2.67 0.11 1.11
N ASN A 115 3.30 -1.01 1.41
CA ASN A 115 4.25 -1.70 0.54
C ASN A 115 4.16 -3.21 0.77
N MET A 116 4.05 -3.97 -0.32
CA MET A 116 3.97 -5.44 -0.29
C MET A 116 5.26 -6.09 -0.80
N SER A 117 6.32 -5.33 -1.02
CA SER A 117 7.63 -5.87 -1.35
C SER A 117 8.25 -6.56 -0.14
N LEU A 118 8.61 -7.84 -0.28
CA LEU A 118 9.30 -8.59 0.76
C LEU A 118 10.60 -7.90 1.18
N GLY A 119 11.40 -7.42 0.21
CA GLY A 119 12.66 -6.74 0.48
C GLY A 119 12.47 -5.44 1.27
N VAL A 120 11.47 -4.63 0.94
CA VAL A 120 11.17 -3.38 1.67
C VAL A 120 10.71 -3.69 3.10
N ASN A 121 9.83 -4.70 3.29
CA ASN A 121 9.38 -5.08 4.62
C ASN A 121 10.52 -5.66 5.47
N LEU A 122 11.42 -6.46 4.87
CA LEU A 122 12.63 -6.93 5.54
C LEU A 122 13.55 -5.76 5.93
N LEU A 123 13.77 -4.80 5.03
CA LEU A 123 14.57 -3.62 5.31
C LEU A 123 13.98 -2.79 6.46
N MET A 124 12.68 -2.63 6.52
CA MET A 124 11.99 -1.95 7.63
C MET A 124 12.25 -2.67 8.96
N TYR A 125 12.10 -4.00 8.98
CA TYR A 125 12.36 -4.81 10.17
C TYR A 125 13.81 -4.72 10.63
N LEU A 126 14.77 -4.81 9.71
CA LEU A 126 16.19 -4.63 10.01
C LEU A 126 16.51 -3.22 10.53
N THR A 127 15.85 -2.21 9.99
CA THR A 127 15.98 -0.82 10.43
C THR A 127 15.48 -0.64 11.87
N GLU A 128 14.37 -1.28 12.23
CA GLU A 128 13.83 -1.28 13.60
C GLU A 128 14.81 -1.94 14.57
N ILE A 129 15.33 -3.14 14.24
CA ILE A 129 16.30 -3.86 15.06
C ILE A 129 17.57 -3.02 15.25
N ALA A 130 18.13 -2.50 14.15
CA ALA A 130 19.33 -1.66 14.22
C ALA A 130 19.10 -0.43 15.11
N SER A 131 17.98 0.26 14.93
CA SER A 131 17.62 1.43 15.70
C SER A 131 17.40 1.14 17.20
N LYS A 132 16.87 -0.06 17.53
CA LYS A 132 16.73 -0.52 18.91
C LYS A 132 18.08 -0.82 19.58
N SER A 133 19.04 -1.33 18.81
CA SER A 133 20.37 -1.72 19.31
C SER A 133 21.34 -0.55 19.40
N LEU A 134 21.15 0.47 18.57
CA LEU A 134 21.97 1.69 18.56
C LEU A 134 21.37 2.71 19.54
N HIS A 135 22.25 3.35 20.32
CA HIS A 135 21.85 4.40 21.26
C HIS A 135 21.50 5.73 20.58
N ASP A 136 20.91 6.66 21.33
CA ASP A 136 20.43 7.97 20.81
C ASP A 136 21.55 8.89 20.28
N GLU A 137 22.82 8.59 20.56
CA GLU A 137 23.99 9.26 19.99
C GLU A 137 24.18 9.00 18.48
N TYR A 138 23.62 7.90 17.96
CA TYR A 138 23.67 7.61 16.54
C TYR A 138 22.60 8.38 15.76
N LEU A 139 23.06 9.16 14.78
CA LEU A 139 22.19 9.92 13.90
C LEU A 139 21.58 9.02 12.82
N SER A 140 20.28 9.13 12.63
CA SER A 140 19.57 8.40 11.60
C SER A 140 19.25 9.33 10.43
N LYS A 141 19.60 8.89 9.22
CA LYS A 141 19.28 9.60 7.97
C LYS A 141 18.65 8.61 6.98
N VAL A 142 17.57 9.01 6.36
CA VAL A 142 16.96 8.27 5.26
C VAL A 142 17.29 9.02 3.97
N TYR A 143 17.93 8.33 3.05
CA TYR A 143 18.30 8.86 1.74
C TYR A 143 17.54 8.11 0.65
N GLU A 144 16.90 8.82 -0.26
CA GLU A 144 16.14 8.24 -1.36
C GLU A 144 16.38 8.97 -2.68
N VAL A 145 16.34 8.23 -3.78
CA VAL A 145 16.49 8.74 -5.14
C VAL A 145 15.30 8.31 -5.96
N HIS A 146 14.72 9.24 -6.70
CA HIS A 146 13.54 9.00 -7.52
C HIS A 146 13.67 9.62 -8.92
N HIS A 147 12.81 9.17 -9.81
CA HIS A 147 12.66 9.76 -11.13
C HIS A 147 12.10 11.19 -11.05
N LYS A 148 12.40 12.04 -12.02
CA LYS A 148 12.03 13.47 -12.08
C LYS A 148 10.53 13.80 -11.94
N HIS A 149 9.64 12.83 -12.08
CA HIS A 149 8.18 13.02 -12.00
C HIS A 149 7.58 12.72 -10.63
N LYS A 150 8.41 12.38 -9.63
CA LYS A 150 7.91 12.13 -8.27
C LYS A 150 7.50 13.45 -7.61
N LYS A 151 6.27 13.47 -7.06
CA LYS A 151 5.68 14.69 -6.48
C LYS A 151 5.68 14.70 -4.94
N ASP A 152 5.63 13.52 -4.31
CA ASP A 152 5.54 13.37 -2.86
C ASP A 152 6.94 13.19 -2.26
N TYR A 153 7.25 13.97 -1.24
CA TYR A 153 8.51 13.94 -0.47
C TYR A 153 8.22 14.12 1.03
N PRO A 154 8.78 13.26 1.91
CA PRO A 154 9.43 11.99 1.61
C PRO A 154 8.45 10.98 1.01
N SER A 155 8.99 9.98 0.28
CA SER A 155 8.16 8.90 -0.25
C SER A 155 7.50 8.07 0.86
N GLY A 156 6.42 7.38 0.53
CA GLY A 156 5.80 6.44 1.47
C GLY A 156 6.80 5.41 2.03
N THR A 157 7.71 4.89 1.20
CA THR A 157 8.76 3.96 1.64
C THR A 157 9.75 4.62 2.59
N ALA A 158 10.20 5.85 2.31
CA ALA A 158 11.07 6.59 3.21
C ALA A 158 10.41 6.83 4.57
N LEU A 159 9.13 7.22 4.58
CA LEU A 159 8.36 7.36 5.83
C LEU A 159 8.22 6.04 6.59
N MET A 160 8.07 4.92 5.88
CA MET A 160 8.03 3.59 6.51
C MET A 160 9.38 3.22 7.16
N LEU A 161 10.51 3.52 6.52
CA LEU A 161 11.85 3.36 7.12
C LEU A 161 12.00 4.26 8.35
N GLY A 162 11.61 5.53 8.25
CA GLY A 162 11.58 6.46 9.38
C GLY A 162 10.73 5.95 10.54
N LYS A 163 9.59 5.28 10.23
CA LYS A 163 8.76 4.63 11.24
C LYS A 163 9.51 3.47 11.92
N GLY A 164 10.20 2.61 11.16
CA GLY A 164 11.03 1.53 11.74
C GLY A 164 12.09 2.09 12.70
N ILE A 165 12.76 3.21 12.34
CA ILE A 165 13.69 3.88 13.23
C ILE A 165 12.99 4.37 14.50
N ALA A 166 11.83 4.99 14.38
CA ALA A 166 11.07 5.53 15.51
C ALA A 166 10.57 4.42 16.43
N ASP A 167 10.06 3.33 15.88
CA ASP A 167 9.58 2.17 16.62
C ASP A 167 10.72 1.50 17.42
N GLY A 168 11.90 1.32 16.79
CA GLY A 168 13.09 0.81 17.47
C GLY A 168 13.53 1.67 18.66
N LYS A 169 13.38 3.00 18.55
CA LYS A 169 13.64 3.97 19.63
C LYS A 169 12.46 4.15 20.58
N LYS A 170 11.35 3.44 20.41
CA LYS A 170 10.10 3.60 21.18
C LYS A 170 9.58 5.04 21.19
N LYS A 171 9.70 5.74 20.07
CA LYS A 171 9.31 7.14 19.90
C LYS A 171 8.30 7.29 18.75
N ASN A 172 7.57 8.40 18.77
CA ASN A 172 6.67 8.72 17.65
C ASN A 172 7.49 9.33 16.49
N LEU A 173 7.22 8.85 15.25
CA LEU A 173 7.91 9.33 14.06
C LEU A 173 7.79 10.86 13.90
N TYR A 174 6.59 11.42 14.08
CA TYR A 174 6.37 12.87 13.91
C TYR A 174 7.19 13.73 14.88
N ASN A 175 7.48 13.21 16.07
CA ASN A 175 8.32 13.90 17.07
C ASN A 175 9.81 13.81 16.70
N LEU A 176 10.21 12.80 15.93
CA LEU A 176 11.58 12.57 15.48
C LEU A 176 11.88 13.20 14.13
N MET A 177 10.87 13.46 13.30
CA MET A 177 11.06 14.07 11.99
C MET A 177 11.61 15.48 12.10
N GLY A 178 12.63 15.79 11.32
CA GLY A 178 13.12 17.17 11.13
C GLY A 178 12.03 18.04 10.48
N LYS A 179 11.95 19.32 10.90
CA LYS A 179 10.95 20.27 10.36
C LYS A 179 11.19 20.70 8.90
N LYS A 180 12.36 20.41 8.33
CA LYS A 180 12.69 20.74 6.93
C LYS A 180 13.11 19.49 6.19
N PHE A 181 12.38 19.14 5.16
CA PHE A 181 12.80 18.19 4.12
C PHE A 181 13.79 18.93 3.22
N LEU A 182 15.06 18.51 3.26
CA LEU A 182 16.12 19.27 2.61
C LEU A 182 16.39 18.69 1.21
N ASN A 183 16.08 19.49 0.18
CA ASN A 183 16.61 19.33 -1.17
C ASN A 183 18.07 19.83 -1.30
N LYS A 184 18.82 19.95 -0.21
CA LYS A 184 20.17 20.54 -0.22
C LYS A 184 21.21 19.62 0.43
N LYS A 185 22.44 19.71 -0.10
CA LYS A 185 23.64 18.94 0.29
C LYS A 185 24.10 19.12 1.75
N THR A 186 23.46 19.97 2.52
CA THR A 186 23.81 20.23 3.92
C THR A 186 22.85 19.51 4.86
N PHE A 187 23.39 18.69 5.72
CA PHE A 187 22.65 17.92 6.72
C PHE A 187 22.66 18.68 8.05
N PRO A 188 21.51 19.04 8.64
CA PRO A 188 21.48 19.52 10.00
C PRO A 188 21.90 18.40 10.95
N TYR A 189 22.82 18.69 11.84
CA TYR A 189 23.17 17.81 12.94
C TYR A 189 22.09 17.91 14.03
N GLY A 190 21.60 16.78 14.53
CA GLY A 190 20.60 16.74 15.61
C GLY A 190 20.06 15.34 15.85
N LYS A 191 19.40 15.14 17.00
CA LYS A 191 18.78 13.86 17.41
C LYS A 191 17.51 13.48 16.59
N LYS A 192 17.31 14.05 15.40
CA LYS A 192 16.13 13.86 14.55
C LYS A 192 16.44 13.00 13.34
N ILE A 193 15.41 12.28 12.87
CA ILE A 193 15.47 11.55 11.60
C ILE A 193 15.39 12.58 10.48
N ASN A 194 16.39 12.59 9.61
CA ASN A 194 16.43 13.47 8.45
C ASN A 194 16.15 12.66 7.18
N PHE A 195 15.32 13.23 6.32
CA PHE A 195 14.96 12.65 5.02
C PHE A 195 15.56 13.51 3.91
N ASN A 196 16.26 12.87 3.01
CA ASN A 196 16.83 13.52 1.83
C ASN A 196 16.28 12.82 0.59
N SER A 197 15.72 13.61 -0.32
CA SER A 197 15.24 13.14 -1.61
C SER A 197 15.98 13.88 -2.73
N ILE A 198 16.48 13.16 -3.72
CA ILE A 198 17.12 13.67 -4.93
C ILE A 198 16.29 13.25 -6.14
#